data_fd693b543c368e349a506d9e2c1a502d
#
_entry.id   fd693b543c368e349a506d9e2c1a502d
#
_cell.length_a   1.000
_cell.length_b   1.000
_cell.length_c   1.000
_cell.angle_alpha   90.00
_cell.angle_beta   90.00
_cell.angle_gamma   90.00
#
_symmetry.space_group_name_H-M   'P 1'
#
loop_
_entity.id
_entity.type
_entity.pdbx_description
1 polymer ?
#
loop_
_entity_poly.entity_id
_entity_poly.type
_entity_poly.pdbx_seq_one_letter_code
_entity_poly.pdbx_strand_id
1 'polypeptide(L)'
;MNFSVENESSAIVGREVEENERLQMLPRHFGRDMLTVEYAIFAFMRKLSAQYTGGYWTYYELSNRGFYMAPQSDSHFLIAVETNDFAGEMSSDAAGITACLFALSHLSFQVRNDQIAEHFHLLRDFALEHAEASVILAAID
;
A
#
# COMPACT_ATOMS: atom_id res chain seq x y z
N MET A 1 -34.50 -10.00 -0.45
CA MET A 1 -33.68 -9.96 -0.42
C MET A 1 -32.75 -10.07 -0.29
N ASN A 2 -32.63 -9.89 -0.58
CA ASN A 2 -31.61 -9.85 -0.64
C ASN A 2 -30.73 -10.08 -0.30
N PHE A 3 -30.32 -10.17 -0.29
CA PHE A 3 -29.39 -10.33 -0.06
C PHE A 3 -28.42 -10.52 -0.09
N SER A 4 -28.28 -10.71 0.26
CA SER A 4 -27.29 -10.77 0.13
C SER A 4 -26.51 -10.37 -0.46
N VAL A 5 -26.53 -10.46 -0.73
CA VAL A 5 -25.88 -9.89 -1.63
C VAL A 5 -25.20 -8.71 -1.32
N GLU A 6 -25.72 -7.90 -0.82
CA GLU A 6 -25.15 -6.73 -0.60
C GLU A 6 -24.00 -6.79 0.23
N ASN A 7 -23.93 -7.66 1.09
CA ASN A 7 -22.84 -7.76 1.93
C ASN A 7 -21.63 -8.11 1.24
N GLU A 8 -21.77 -8.97 0.36
CA GLU A 8 -20.65 -9.40 -0.34
C GLU A 8 -20.20 -8.37 -1.26
N SER A 9 -21.03 -7.46 -1.57
CA SER A 9 -20.61 -6.40 -2.43
C SER A 9 -19.97 -5.29 -1.62
N SER A 10 -19.75 -5.47 -0.34
CA SER A 10 -19.14 -4.43 0.44
C SER A 10 -17.79 -4.08 -0.07
N ALA A 11 -17.55 -2.80 -0.25
CA ALA A 11 -16.25 -2.32 -0.63
C ALA A 11 -15.27 -2.53 0.50
N ILE A 12 -14.00 -2.72 0.17
CA ILE A 12 -12.93 -2.76 1.13
C ILE A 12 -12.67 -1.32 1.57
N VAL A 13 -12.69 -1.08 2.85
CA VAL A 13 -12.57 0.27 3.41
C VAL A 13 -11.28 0.41 4.18
N GLY A 14 -10.59 1.54 4.00
CA GLY A 14 -9.39 1.85 4.75
C GLY A 14 -9.72 2.73 5.94
N ARG A 15 -9.19 2.38 7.11
CA ARG A 15 -9.36 3.16 8.33
C ARG A 15 -8.00 3.71 8.72
N GLU A 16 -7.93 5.02 8.90
CA GLU A 16 -6.68 5.65 9.34
C GLU A 16 -6.35 5.21 10.76
N VAL A 17 -5.09 4.82 10.97
CA VAL A 17 -4.61 4.39 12.29
C VAL A 17 -4.04 5.60 12.99
N GLU A 18 -4.53 5.86 14.21
CA GLU A 18 -4.04 7.00 14.97
C GLU A 18 -2.60 6.78 15.39
N GLU A 19 -1.89 7.88 15.56
CA GLU A 19 -0.46 7.81 15.82
C GLU A 19 -0.13 6.95 17.04
N ASN A 20 -0.93 7.03 18.07
CA ASN A 20 -0.67 6.25 19.29
C ASN A 20 -0.96 4.75 19.14
N GLU A 21 -1.57 4.33 18.02
CA GLU A 21 -1.84 2.92 17.77
C GLU A 21 -0.82 2.27 16.85
N ARG A 22 0.04 3.06 16.22
CA ARG A 22 0.91 2.54 15.16
C ARG A 22 1.90 1.50 15.64
N LEU A 23 2.44 1.69 16.84
CA LEU A 23 3.42 0.74 17.37
C LEU A 23 2.81 -0.62 17.67
N GLN A 24 1.51 -0.66 17.91
CA GLN A 24 0.81 -1.92 18.15
C GLN A 24 0.30 -2.54 16.86
N MET A 25 -0.05 -1.70 15.91
CA MET A 25 -0.66 -2.16 14.68
C MET A 25 0.32 -2.91 13.78
N LEU A 26 1.50 -2.35 13.55
CA LEU A 26 2.46 -2.97 12.63
C LEU A 26 2.87 -4.38 13.06
N PRO A 27 3.15 -4.65 14.36
CA PRO A 27 3.48 -6.02 14.75
C PRO A 27 2.33 -7.01 14.53
N ARG A 28 1.08 -6.52 14.59
CA ARG A 28 -0.06 -7.41 14.34
C ARG A 28 -0.07 -7.91 12.91
N HIS A 29 0.45 -7.10 11.98
CA HIS A 29 0.42 -7.44 10.55
C HIS A 29 1.67 -8.21 10.12
N PHE A 30 2.82 -7.87 10.65
CA PHE A 30 4.09 -8.40 10.14
C PHE A 30 4.99 -9.03 11.19
N GLY A 31 4.55 -9.05 12.46
CA GLY A 31 5.35 -9.64 13.53
C GLY A 31 6.69 -8.92 13.63
N ARG A 32 7.75 -9.69 13.75
CA ARG A 32 9.09 -9.13 13.92
C ARG A 32 9.62 -8.49 12.65
N ASP A 33 8.95 -8.66 11.51
CA ASP A 33 9.41 -8.11 10.25
C ASP A 33 8.84 -6.71 9.98
N MET A 34 8.17 -6.10 10.95
CA MET A 34 7.50 -4.82 10.73
C MET A 34 8.45 -3.72 10.28
N LEU A 35 9.64 -3.64 10.89
CA LEU A 35 10.59 -2.59 10.51
C LEU A 35 11.16 -2.82 9.13
N THR A 36 11.36 -4.08 8.76
CA THR A 36 11.82 -4.44 7.43
C THR A 36 10.80 -4.00 6.37
N VAL A 37 9.52 -4.26 6.64
CA VAL A 37 8.46 -3.86 5.73
C VAL A 37 8.39 -2.34 5.60
N GLU A 38 8.40 -1.65 6.73
CA GLU A 38 8.30 -0.19 6.73
C GLU A 38 9.48 0.43 5.98
N TYR A 39 10.69 -0.05 6.26
CA TYR A 39 11.88 0.47 5.60
C TYR A 39 11.81 0.26 4.09
N ALA A 40 11.35 -0.92 3.68
CA ALA A 40 11.24 -1.22 2.25
C ALA A 40 10.25 -0.29 1.56
N ILE A 41 9.14 0.02 2.22
CA ILE A 41 8.15 0.92 1.65
C ILE A 41 8.75 2.31 1.42
N PHE A 42 9.46 2.84 2.42
CA PHE A 42 10.12 4.13 2.26
C PHE A 42 11.15 4.10 1.13
N ALA A 43 11.91 3.01 1.03
CA ALA A 43 12.94 2.89 0.01
C ALA A 43 12.32 2.85 -1.39
N PHE A 44 11.22 2.11 -1.56
CA PHE A 44 10.54 2.07 -2.85
C PHE A 44 9.94 3.42 -3.20
N MET A 45 9.37 4.13 -2.22
CA MET A 45 8.82 5.45 -2.53
C MET A 45 9.91 6.39 -3.05
N ARG A 46 11.09 6.39 -2.43
CA ARG A 46 12.21 7.21 -2.90
C ARG A 46 12.65 6.81 -4.30
N LYS A 47 12.62 5.52 -4.58
CA LYS A 47 13.05 5.03 -5.88
C LYS A 47 12.04 5.37 -6.97
N LEU A 48 10.75 5.30 -6.64
CA LEU A 48 9.69 5.48 -7.63
C LEU A 48 9.42 6.95 -7.94
N SER A 49 9.71 7.86 -7.02
CA SER A 49 9.40 9.27 -7.25
C SER A 49 10.54 10.17 -6.80
N ALA A 50 11.10 10.88 -7.76
CA ALA A 50 12.15 11.85 -7.46
C ALA A 50 11.61 13.04 -6.68
N GLN A 51 10.29 13.25 -6.68
CA GLN A 51 9.68 14.36 -5.96
C GLN A 51 9.50 14.07 -4.48
N TYR A 52 9.62 12.81 -4.07
CA TYR A 52 9.46 12.46 -2.67
C TYR A 52 10.72 12.82 -1.90
N THR A 53 10.57 13.65 -0.89
CA THR A 53 11.71 14.14 -0.10
C THR A 53 11.60 13.80 1.38
N GLY A 54 10.72 12.88 1.74
CA GLY A 54 10.50 12.52 3.15
C GLY A 54 9.23 13.16 3.69
N GLY A 55 9.07 13.15 4.99
CA GLY A 55 7.91 13.75 5.64
C GLY A 55 7.13 12.71 6.41
N TYR A 56 5.94 13.11 6.82
CA TYR A 56 5.08 12.24 7.61
C TYR A 56 4.24 11.34 6.72
N TRP A 57 3.85 10.20 7.25
CA TRP A 57 3.01 9.21 6.55
C TRP A 57 1.78 8.93 7.38
N THR A 58 0.69 8.61 6.69
CA THR A 58 -0.55 8.13 7.32
C THR A 58 -0.61 6.62 7.13
N TYR A 59 -1.02 5.90 8.15
CA TYR A 59 -1.09 4.44 8.15
C TYR A 59 -2.55 4.03 8.17
N TYR A 60 -2.89 3.01 7.40
CA TYR A 60 -4.28 2.54 7.25
C TYR A 60 -4.38 1.05 7.44
N GLU A 61 -5.44 0.64 8.13
CA GLU A 61 -5.83 -0.77 8.16
C GLU A 61 -7.05 -0.93 7.28
N LEU A 62 -7.06 -2.02 6.51
CA LEU A 62 -8.15 -2.28 5.57
C LEU A 62 -9.15 -3.23 6.21
N SER A 63 -10.41 -3.11 5.78
CA SER A 63 -11.48 -3.97 6.32
C SER A 63 -11.29 -5.44 5.98
N ASN A 64 -10.44 -5.74 4.99
CA ASN A 64 -10.11 -7.12 4.66
C ASN A 64 -8.87 -7.62 5.41
N ARG A 65 -8.44 -6.88 6.45
CA ARG A 65 -7.26 -7.15 7.27
C ARG A 65 -5.94 -6.81 6.59
N GLY A 66 -5.99 -6.12 5.49
CA GLY A 66 -4.79 -5.61 4.85
C GLY A 66 -4.30 -4.32 5.49
N PHE A 67 -3.28 -3.76 4.90
CA PHE A 67 -2.61 -2.58 5.43
C PHE A 67 -1.99 -1.80 4.27
N TYR A 68 -1.92 -0.49 4.41
CA TYR A 68 -1.02 0.32 3.59
C TYR A 68 -0.69 1.61 4.33
N MET A 69 0.29 2.32 3.81
CA MET A 69 0.65 3.63 4.32
C MET A 69 0.94 4.54 3.13
N ALA A 70 0.79 5.83 3.33
CA ALA A 70 0.93 6.81 2.25
C ALA A 70 1.50 8.12 2.79
N PRO A 71 2.28 8.86 1.98
CA PRO A 71 2.79 10.15 2.41
C PRO A 71 1.66 11.13 2.69
N GLN A 72 1.81 11.96 3.71
CA GLN A 72 0.86 13.03 3.96
C GLN A 72 1.19 14.19 3.04
N SER A 73 0.42 14.36 1.99
CA SER A 73 0.66 15.42 1.03
C SER A 73 -0.59 15.62 0.17
N ASP A 74 -0.87 16.86 -0.17
CA ASP A 74 -1.93 17.16 -1.12
C ASP A 74 -1.40 17.16 -2.55
N SER A 75 -0.09 17.02 -2.72
CA SER A 75 0.52 17.04 -4.04
C SER A 75 0.41 15.68 -4.71
N HIS A 76 0.43 15.68 -6.02
CA HIS A 76 0.56 14.44 -6.79
C HIS A 76 2.04 14.12 -6.93
N PHE A 77 2.32 12.85 -7.13
CA PHE A 77 3.69 12.39 -7.35
C PHE A 77 3.79 11.78 -8.74
N LEU A 78 4.87 12.09 -9.44
CA LEU A 78 5.18 11.40 -10.68
C LEU A 78 5.89 10.11 -10.31
N ILE A 79 5.27 9.00 -10.66
CA ILE A 79 5.81 7.66 -10.39
C ILE A 79 6.42 7.14 -11.68
N ALA A 80 7.67 6.73 -11.61
CA ALA A 80 8.37 6.17 -12.76
C ALA A 80 8.93 4.81 -12.38
N VAL A 81 8.61 3.80 -13.17
CA VAL A 81 9.02 2.43 -12.91
C VAL A 81 9.95 1.99 -14.04
N GLU A 82 11.21 1.74 -13.71
CA GLU A 82 12.19 1.43 -14.74
C GLU A 82 11.93 0.10 -15.44
N THR A 83 11.43 -0.87 -14.71
CA THR A 83 11.34 -2.24 -15.22
C THR A 83 10.24 -2.43 -16.26
N ASN A 84 9.21 -1.56 -16.26
CA ASN A 84 8.12 -1.69 -17.22
C ASN A 84 7.82 -0.40 -17.97
N ASP A 85 8.74 0.56 -17.85
CA ASP A 85 8.63 1.87 -18.55
C ASP A 85 7.39 2.68 -18.17
N PHE A 86 6.74 2.38 -17.06
CA PHE A 86 5.60 3.17 -16.62
C PHE A 86 6.06 4.53 -16.14
N ALA A 87 5.31 5.57 -16.51
CA ALA A 87 5.48 6.90 -15.92
C ALA A 87 4.11 7.56 -15.89
N GLY A 88 3.70 8.03 -14.72
CA GLY A 88 2.41 8.66 -14.58
C GLY A 88 2.26 9.33 -13.23
N GLU A 89 1.35 10.32 -13.17
CA GLU A 89 1.08 11.00 -11.92
C GLU A 89 -0.04 10.32 -11.17
N MET A 90 0.06 10.32 -9.85
CA MET A 90 -1.01 9.81 -9.01
C MET A 90 -1.02 10.56 -7.69
N SER A 91 -2.12 10.50 -6.97
CA SER A 91 -2.24 11.13 -5.67
C SER A 91 -1.27 10.50 -4.69
N SER A 92 -1.05 11.17 -3.55
CA SER A 92 -0.18 10.61 -2.53
C SER A 92 -0.74 9.29 -1.99
N ASP A 93 -2.06 9.17 -1.93
CA ASP A 93 -2.70 7.93 -1.50
C ASP A 93 -2.38 6.78 -2.45
N ALA A 94 -2.57 7.01 -3.75
CA ALA A 94 -2.27 5.99 -4.76
C ALA A 94 -0.78 5.71 -4.83
N ALA A 95 0.06 6.72 -4.67
CA ALA A 95 1.51 6.54 -4.69
C ALA A 95 1.95 5.67 -3.52
N GLY A 96 1.36 5.88 -2.34
CA GLY A 96 1.66 5.06 -1.17
C GLY A 96 1.26 3.62 -1.37
N ILE A 97 0.07 3.39 -1.94
CA ILE A 97 -0.38 2.02 -2.25
C ILE A 97 0.59 1.36 -3.22
N THR A 98 1.01 2.10 -4.25
CA THR A 98 1.95 1.56 -5.24
C THR A 98 3.28 1.18 -4.60
N ALA A 99 3.83 2.05 -3.76
CA ALA A 99 5.08 1.76 -3.07
C ALA A 99 4.94 0.55 -2.15
N CYS A 100 3.80 0.44 -1.45
CA CYS A 100 3.54 -0.71 -0.58
C CYS A 100 3.46 -2.01 -1.39
N LEU A 101 2.80 -1.98 -2.55
CA LEU A 101 2.69 -3.17 -3.38
C LEU A 101 4.06 -3.63 -3.88
N PHE A 102 4.90 -2.70 -4.30
CA PHE A 102 6.26 -3.05 -4.71
C PHE A 102 7.06 -3.63 -3.56
N ALA A 103 6.97 -3.00 -2.38
CA ALA A 103 7.73 -3.46 -1.22
C ALA A 103 7.30 -4.86 -0.79
N LEU A 104 5.97 -5.09 -0.71
CA LEU A 104 5.46 -6.38 -0.27
C LEU A 104 5.81 -7.47 -1.28
N SER A 105 5.70 -7.17 -2.57
CA SER A 105 6.07 -8.13 -3.60
C SER A 105 7.55 -8.49 -3.51
N HIS A 106 8.40 -7.48 -3.40
CA HIS A 106 9.85 -7.69 -3.32
C HIS A 106 10.21 -8.54 -2.10
N LEU A 107 9.65 -8.19 -0.95
CA LEU A 107 9.97 -8.89 0.30
C LEU A 107 9.41 -10.30 0.32
N SER A 108 8.31 -10.56 -0.38
CA SER A 108 7.72 -11.89 -0.39
C SER A 108 8.68 -12.94 -0.98
N PHE A 109 9.64 -12.51 -1.77
CA PHE A 109 10.65 -13.40 -2.33
C PHE A 109 11.91 -13.49 -1.48
N GLN A 110 12.08 -12.60 -0.52
CA GLN A 110 13.32 -12.53 0.26
C GLN A 110 13.16 -12.89 1.72
N VAL A 111 11.98 -12.72 2.27
CA VAL A 111 11.74 -12.95 3.69
C VAL A 111 10.76 -14.09 3.87
N ARG A 112 11.08 -15.03 4.76
CA ARG A 112 10.19 -16.15 5.01
C ARG A 112 9.11 -15.73 6.01
N ASN A 113 8.07 -15.11 5.48
CA ASN A 113 6.95 -14.65 6.29
C ASN A 113 5.73 -14.67 5.37
N ASP A 114 4.87 -15.68 5.53
CA ASP A 114 3.71 -15.84 4.66
C ASP A 114 2.77 -14.67 4.74
N GLN A 115 2.78 -13.91 5.84
CA GLN A 115 1.93 -12.75 5.99
C GLN A 115 2.28 -11.66 4.99
N ILE A 116 3.55 -11.57 4.60
CA ILE A 116 3.96 -10.55 3.63
C ILE A 116 3.32 -10.80 2.27
N ALA A 117 3.35 -12.05 1.79
CA ALA A 117 2.71 -12.39 0.53
C ALA A 117 1.20 -12.20 0.61
N GLU A 118 0.61 -12.58 1.74
CA GLU A 118 -0.82 -12.41 1.93
C GLU A 118 -1.20 -10.95 1.90
N HIS A 119 -0.41 -10.08 2.54
CA HIS A 119 -0.68 -8.65 2.55
C HIS A 119 -0.60 -8.04 1.15
N PHE A 120 0.29 -8.56 0.30
CA PHE A 120 0.32 -8.09 -1.08
C PHE A 120 -1.05 -8.30 -1.74
N HIS A 121 -1.61 -9.50 -1.58
CA HIS A 121 -2.90 -9.81 -2.22
C HIS A 121 -4.05 -9.01 -1.61
N LEU A 122 -4.05 -8.84 -0.29
CA LEU A 122 -5.09 -8.07 0.37
C LEU A 122 -5.07 -6.60 -0.08
N LEU A 123 -3.87 -6.03 -0.22
CA LEU A 123 -3.74 -4.66 -0.67
C LEU A 123 -4.09 -4.53 -2.15
N ARG A 124 -3.72 -5.52 -2.95
CA ARG A 124 -4.06 -5.47 -4.37
C ARG A 124 -5.57 -5.51 -4.58
N ASP A 125 -6.28 -6.29 -3.76
CA ASP A 125 -7.74 -6.31 -3.83
C ASP A 125 -8.33 -4.92 -3.55
N PHE A 126 -7.77 -4.20 -2.58
CA PHE A 126 -8.20 -2.84 -2.29
C PHE A 126 -7.87 -1.92 -3.46
N ALA A 127 -6.70 -2.07 -4.05
CA ALA A 127 -6.27 -1.22 -5.17
C ALA A 127 -7.20 -1.39 -6.38
N LEU A 128 -7.75 -2.58 -6.59
CA LEU A 128 -8.68 -2.80 -7.69
C LEU A 128 -9.95 -1.97 -7.58
N GLU A 129 -10.32 -1.56 -6.36
CA GLU A 129 -11.50 -0.76 -6.11
C GLU A 129 -11.19 0.72 -5.96
N HIS A 130 -9.93 1.10 -6.00
CA HIS A 130 -9.51 2.48 -5.78
C HIS A 130 -9.89 3.36 -6.97
N ALA A 131 -10.15 4.64 -6.71
CA ALA A 131 -10.47 5.58 -7.78
C ALA A 131 -9.37 5.68 -8.84
N GLU A 132 -8.12 5.43 -8.43
CA GLU A 132 -6.98 5.48 -9.34
C GLU A 132 -6.45 4.07 -9.65
N ALA A 133 -7.34 3.08 -9.65
CA ALA A 133 -6.94 1.69 -9.87
C ALA A 133 -6.17 1.50 -11.16
N SER A 134 -6.60 2.13 -12.24
CA SER A 134 -5.96 1.91 -13.54
C SER A 134 -4.51 2.34 -13.53
N VAL A 135 -4.19 3.45 -12.87
CA VAL A 135 -2.82 3.94 -12.85
C VAL A 135 -1.96 3.14 -11.86
N ILE A 136 -2.53 2.73 -10.74
CA ILE A 136 -1.82 1.89 -9.79
C ILE A 136 -1.46 0.56 -10.44
N LEU A 137 -2.43 -0.09 -11.09
CA LEU A 137 -2.20 -1.39 -11.70
C LEU A 137 -1.23 -1.31 -12.87
N ALA A 138 -1.29 -0.23 -13.65
CA ALA A 138 -0.34 -0.03 -14.73
C ALA A 138 1.09 0.10 -14.19
N ALA A 139 1.25 0.73 -13.04
CA ALA A 139 2.58 0.92 -12.46
C ALA A 139 3.18 -0.40 -12.00
N ILE A 140 2.38 -1.31 -11.44
CA ILE A 140 2.90 -2.55 -10.87
C ILE A 140 2.95 -3.69 -11.87
N ASP A 141 2.31 -3.56 -13.00
CA ASP A 141 2.38 -4.58 -14.04
C ASP A 141 3.62 -4.39 -14.90
#